data_523a1f23a4603ca7f422067dd965c286
#
_entry.id   523a1f23a4603ca7f422067dd965c286
#
_cell.length_a   1.000
_cell.length_b   1.000
_cell.length_c   1.000
_cell.angle_alpha   90.00
_cell.angle_beta   90.00
_cell.angle_gamma   90.00
#
_symmetry.space_group_name_H-M   'P 1'
#
loop_
_entity.id
_entity.type
_entity.pdbx_description
1 polymer ?
#
loop_
_entity_poly.entity_id
_entity_poly.type
_entity_poly.pdbx_seq_one_letter_code
_entity_poly.pdbx_strand_id
1 'polypeptide(L)'
;MSIRMSIRATMATAMLLISRVAAGQSAAEHIALGDQEYSARNLVAALQHFEAAIAVDSSSAEALWKASNAAVDLGEFNDAERQSYYARAEQLGRLAVKANPGSADAHFALAKALGRVALSKGKRDKVKYAGVVHDEVHEALRLDSLNAGALHVLGMWNAEIMRLSGFERWAARNLLGGGVLGEANWDNAQRYLERAVSLEPSRITHRLDLAGVYADREDTAKAREQYEAIAKLPVADYNDPRYKQLAEERLRSLH
;
A
#
# COMPACT_ATOMS: atom_id res chain seq x y z
N MET A 1 -16.91 -79.03 47.15
CA MET A 1 -16.37 -78.98 45.78
C MET A 1 -16.76 -77.63 45.20
N SER A 2 -15.84 -76.68 45.26
CA SER A 2 -16.11 -75.26 44.93
C SER A 2 -15.36 -74.89 43.65
N ILE A 3 -16.12 -74.53 42.63
CA ILE A 3 -15.57 -74.07 41.39
C ILE A 3 -15.54 -72.53 41.49
N ARG A 4 -14.33 -71.99 41.60
CA ARG A 4 -14.11 -70.54 41.47
C ARG A 4 -14.03 -70.17 39.99
N MET A 5 -15.00 -69.44 39.54
CA MET A 5 -15.01 -68.83 38.16
C MET A 5 -14.40 -67.43 38.27
N SER A 6 -13.16 -67.28 37.80
CA SER A 6 -12.47 -66.00 37.68
C SER A 6 -12.98 -65.26 36.45
N ILE A 7 -13.68 -64.19 36.64
CA ILE A 7 -14.02 -63.25 35.59
C ILE A 7 -12.84 -62.28 35.44
N ARG A 8 -12.07 -62.45 34.37
CA ARG A 8 -11.08 -61.44 33.94
C ARG A 8 -11.81 -60.34 33.17
N ALA A 9 -12.02 -59.22 33.85
CA ALA A 9 -12.47 -57.99 33.21
C ALA A 9 -11.28 -57.41 32.42
N THR A 10 -11.31 -57.54 31.11
CA THR A 10 -10.39 -56.86 30.21
C THR A 10 -10.91 -55.42 30.00
N MET A 11 -10.33 -54.47 30.72
CA MET A 11 -10.48 -53.07 30.40
C MET A 11 -9.71 -52.76 29.13
N ALA A 12 -10.40 -52.68 28.02
CA ALA A 12 -9.88 -52.11 26.79
C ALA A 12 -9.91 -50.58 26.96
N THR A 13 -8.79 -50.00 27.41
CA THR A 13 -8.56 -48.56 27.39
C THR A 13 -8.37 -48.17 25.92
N ALA A 14 -9.45 -47.70 25.31
CA ALA A 14 -9.37 -47.08 23.98
C ALA A 14 -8.60 -45.75 24.17
N MET A 15 -7.30 -45.81 23.93
CA MET A 15 -6.46 -44.63 23.78
C MET A 15 -6.85 -43.97 22.45
N LEU A 16 -7.77 -43.01 22.49
CA LEU A 16 -7.98 -42.07 21.39
C LEU A 16 -6.69 -41.24 21.26
N LEU A 17 -5.77 -41.72 20.47
CA LEU A 17 -4.70 -40.89 19.90
C LEU A 17 -5.36 -39.87 18.99
N ILE A 18 -5.74 -38.72 19.56
CA ILE A 18 -5.99 -37.53 18.79
C ILE A 18 -4.61 -37.17 18.22
N SER A 19 -4.32 -37.67 17.03
CA SER A 19 -3.26 -37.14 16.19
C SER A 19 -3.62 -35.68 15.95
N ARG A 20 -3.09 -34.77 16.78
CA ARG A 20 -2.91 -33.40 16.38
C ARG A 20 -1.95 -33.46 15.19
N VAL A 21 -2.49 -33.65 13.99
CA VAL A 21 -1.82 -33.16 12.79
C VAL A 21 -1.52 -31.72 13.16
N ALA A 22 -0.24 -31.37 13.24
CA ALA A 22 0.17 -29.98 13.30
C ALA A 22 -0.37 -29.37 11.98
N ALA A 23 -1.63 -28.92 12.03
CA ALA A 23 -2.23 -28.18 10.94
C ALA A 23 -1.35 -26.92 10.84
N GLY A 24 -0.64 -26.79 9.72
CA GLY A 24 0.06 -25.56 9.41
C GLY A 24 -0.94 -24.41 9.57
N GLN A 25 -0.44 -23.23 9.94
CA GLN A 25 -1.30 -22.07 10.07
C GLN A 25 -2.08 -21.84 8.77
N SER A 26 -3.35 -21.50 8.91
CA SER A 26 -4.22 -21.16 7.77
C SER A 26 -3.80 -19.81 7.14
N ALA A 27 -4.23 -19.57 5.91
CA ALA A 27 -4.01 -18.28 5.25
C ALA A 27 -4.56 -17.11 6.09
N ALA A 28 -5.74 -17.29 6.71
CA ALA A 28 -6.35 -16.28 7.57
C ALA A 28 -5.52 -16.00 8.85
N GLU A 29 -4.95 -17.03 9.48
CA GLU A 29 -4.07 -16.86 10.63
C GLU A 29 -2.78 -16.12 10.25
N HIS A 30 -2.19 -16.44 9.10
CA HIS A 30 -1.04 -15.71 8.59
C HIS A 30 -1.38 -14.25 8.26
N ILE A 31 -2.55 -13.95 7.65
CA ILE A 31 -2.99 -12.58 7.42
C ILE A 31 -3.11 -11.82 8.75
N ALA A 32 -3.73 -12.42 9.76
CA ALA A 32 -3.89 -11.78 11.08
C ALA A 32 -2.54 -11.49 11.76
N LEU A 33 -1.58 -12.42 11.68
CA LEU A 33 -0.22 -12.20 12.17
C LEU A 33 0.49 -11.11 11.38
N GLY A 34 0.36 -11.11 10.06
CA GLY A 34 0.88 -10.05 9.21
C GLY A 34 0.33 -8.68 9.57
N ASP A 35 -0.97 -8.56 9.84
CA ASP A 35 -1.60 -7.31 10.29
C ASP A 35 -1.07 -6.86 11.66
N GLN A 36 -0.87 -7.79 12.57
CA GLN A 36 -0.26 -7.50 13.87
C GLN A 36 1.16 -6.95 13.73
N GLU A 37 2.00 -7.61 12.93
CA GLU A 37 3.38 -7.19 12.67
C GLU A 37 3.44 -5.85 11.92
N TYR A 38 2.53 -5.63 10.97
CA TYR A 38 2.41 -4.36 10.25
C TYR A 38 2.07 -3.22 11.23
N SER A 39 1.09 -3.43 12.10
CA SER A 39 0.69 -2.47 13.14
C SER A 39 1.81 -2.22 14.18
N ALA A 40 2.62 -3.24 14.45
CA ALA A 40 3.82 -3.13 15.29
C ALA A 40 5.00 -2.46 14.55
N ARG A 41 4.84 -2.10 13.28
CA ARG A 41 5.85 -1.53 12.39
C ARG A 41 7.01 -2.49 12.08
N ASN A 42 6.79 -3.78 12.18
CA ASN A 42 7.73 -4.82 11.78
C ASN A 42 7.41 -5.32 10.38
N LEU A 43 7.66 -4.46 9.37
CA LEU A 43 7.21 -4.71 8.01
C LEU A 43 7.85 -5.95 7.36
N VAL A 44 9.07 -6.30 7.76
CA VAL A 44 9.73 -7.50 7.23
C VAL A 44 8.97 -8.75 7.67
N ALA A 45 8.61 -8.85 8.96
CA ALA A 45 7.81 -9.97 9.46
C ALA A 45 6.39 -9.94 8.89
N ALA A 46 5.78 -8.74 8.75
CA ALA A 46 4.48 -8.58 8.12
C ALA A 46 4.47 -9.15 6.69
N LEU A 47 5.44 -8.76 5.86
CA LEU A 47 5.56 -9.27 4.50
C LEU A 47 5.75 -10.78 4.48
N GLN A 48 6.59 -11.34 5.36
CA GLN A 48 6.79 -12.79 5.47
C GLN A 48 5.48 -13.52 5.80
N HIS A 49 4.67 -12.99 6.71
CA HIS A 49 3.37 -13.57 7.05
C HIS A 49 2.38 -13.46 5.89
N PHE A 50 2.30 -12.34 5.21
CA PHE A 50 1.43 -12.21 4.02
C PHE A 50 1.88 -13.15 2.90
N GLU A 51 3.18 -13.33 2.67
CA GLU A 51 3.70 -14.30 1.70
C GLU A 51 3.44 -15.75 2.12
N ALA A 52 3.49 -16.06 3.42
CA ALA A 52 3.10 -17.36 3.93
C ALA A 52 1.58 -17.62 3.71
N ALA A 53 0.73 -16.61 3.89
CA ALA A 53 -0.69 -16.70 3.56
C ALA A 53 -0.90 -17.01 2.07
N ILE A 54 -0.16 -16.34 1.17
CA ILE A 54 -0.18 -16.59 -0.28
C ILE A 54 0.29 -18.01 -0.62
N ALA A 55 1.26 -18.53 0.12
CA ALA A 55 1.74 -19.91 -0.08
C ALA A 55 0.68 -20.95 0.31
N VAL A 56 -0.17 -20.66 1.30
CA VAL A 56 -1.32 -21.49 1.70
C VAL A 56 -2.48 -21.34 0.72
N ASP A 57 -2.81 -20.10 0.35
CA ASP A 57 -3.88 -19.77 -0.61
C ASP A 57 -3.39 -18.70 -1.59
N SER A 58 -2.94 -19.15 -2.75
CA SER A 58 -2.43 -18.27 -3.80
C SER A 58 -3.49 -17.40 -4.48
N SER A 59 -4.77 -17.64 -4.19
CA SER A 59 -5.91 -16.86 -4.69
C SER A 59 -6.43 -15.83 -3.68
N SER A 60 -5.84 -15.76 -2.48
CA SER A 60 -6.21 -14.78 -1.47
C SER A 60 -5.87 -13.35 -1.92
N ALA A 61 -6.84 -12.64 -2.48
CA ALA A 61 -6.67 -11.24 -2.88
C ALA A 61 -6.22 -10.37 -1.71
N GLU A 62 -6.72 -10.66 -0.48
CA GLU A 62 -6.36 -9.93 0.72
C GLU A 62 -4.87 -10.08 1.05
N ALA A 63 -4.35 -11.29 1.09
CA ALA A 63 -2.92 -11.52 1.34
C ALA A 63 -2.05 -10.85 0.27
N LEU A 64 -2.48 -10.93 -1.00
CA LEU A 64 -1.77 -10.38 -2.14
C LEU A 64 -1.66 -8.84 -2.07
N TRP A 65 -2.77 -8.12 -1.82
CA TRP A 65 -2.69 -6.66 -1.76
C TRP A 65 -1.98 -6.16 -0.49
N LYS A 66 -2.13 -6.85 0.65
CA LYS A 66 -1.39 -6.52 1.88
C LYS A 66 0.12 -6.71 1.70
N ALA A 67 0.53 -7.82 1.09
CA ALA A 67 1.93 -8.06 0.74
C ALA A 67 2.47 -6.99 -0.23
N SER A 68 1.67 -6.58 -1.23
CA SER A 68 2.02 -5.50 -2.16
C SER A 68 2.28 -4.19 -1.42
N ASN A 69 1.38 -3.79 -0.51
CA ASN A 69 1.54 -2.58 0.28
C ASN A 69 2.78 -2.63 1.18
N ALA A 70 3.00 -3.75 1.89
CA ALA A 70 4.17 -3.93 2.75
C ALA A 70 5.49 -3.84 1.94
N ALA A 71 5.52 -4.44 0.74
CA ALA A 71 6.68 -4.34 -0.14
C ALA A 71 6.93 -2.90 -0.63
N VAL A 72 5.89 -2.13 -0.97
CA VAL A 72 6.05 -0.69 -1.29
C VAL A 72 6.68 0.05 -0.13
N ASP A 73 6.15 -0.16 1.09
CA ASP A 73 6.58 0.58 2.27
C ASP A 73 8.02 0.22 2.69
N LEU A 74 8.44 -1.04 2.50
CA LEU A 74 9.84 -1.47 2.68
C LEU A 74 10.80 -0.84 1.66
N GLY A 75 10.35 -0.66 0.42
CA GLY A 75 11.15 -0.07 -0.64
C GLY A 75 11.32 1.45 -0.53
N GLU A 76 10.48 2.17 0.24
CA GLU A 76 10.39 3.63 0.22
C GLU A 76 11.72 4.32 0.57
N PHE A 77 12.40 3.86 1.61
CA PHE A 77 13.68 4.41 2.07
C PHE A 77 14.83 3.39 2.07
N ASN A 78 14.66 2.28 1.37
CA ASN A 78 15.69 1.27 1.20
C ASN A 78 16.33 1.39 -0.19
N ASP A 79 17.31 2.26 -0.32
CA ASP A 79 17.96 2.54 -1.62
C ASP A 79 18.56 1.29 -2.27
N ALA A 80 19.09 0.36 -1.48
CA ALA A 80 19.76 -0.85 -1.97
C ALA A 80 18.79 -1.86 -2.60
N GLU A 81 17.59 -2.00 -2.03
CA GLU A 81 16.62 -3.02 -2.45
C GLU A 81 15.32 -2.42 -3.04
N ARG A 82 15.24 -1.09 -3.16
CA ARG A 82 14.05 -0.37 -3.64
C ARG A 82 13.44 -0.98 -4.89
N GLN A 83 14.27 -1.24 -5.90
CA GLN A 83 13.79 -1.76 -7.17
C GLN A 83 13.21 -3.17 -7.04
N SER A 84 13.82 -4.02 -6.21
CA SER A 84 13.35 -5.38 -5.93
C SER A 84 11.99 -5.34 -5.21
N TYR A 85 11.87 -4.54 -4.17
CA TYR A 85 10.60 -4.38 -3.45
C TYR A 85 9.49 -3.83 -4.34
N TYR A 86 9.76 -2.81 -5.15
CA TYR A 86 8.74 -2.24 -6.03
C TYR A 86 8.33 -3.20 -7.15
N ALA A 87 9.26 -3.97 -7.72
CA ALA A 87 8.93 -5.01 -8.69
C ALA A 87 8.08 -6.13 -8.06
N ARG A 88 8.40 -6.53 -6.83
CA ARG A 88 7.60 -7.51 -6.08
C ARG A 88 6.21 -6.97 -5.78
N ALA A 89 6.11 -5.70 -5.35
CA ALA A 89 4.82 -5.04 -5.09
C ALA A 89 3.94 -4.99 -6.34
N GLU A 90 4.49 -4.61 -7.50
CA GLU A 90 3.77 -4.63 -8.78
C GLU A 90 3.24 -6.03 -9.10
N GLN A 91 4.08 -7.06 -8.98
CA GLN A 91 3.67 -8.43 -9.24
C GLN A 91 2.51 -8.86 -8.34
N LEU A 92 2.63 -8.60 -7.04
CA LEU A 92 1.60 -8.94 -6.04
C LEU A 92 0.30 -8.16 -6.28
N GLY A 93 0.39 -6.85 -6.56
CA GLY A 93 -0.77 -6.03 -6.88
C GLY A 93 -1.53 -6.52 -8.12
N ARG A 94 -0.81 -6.89 -9.19
CA ARG A 94 -1.43 -7.48 -10.39
C ARG A 94 -2.14 -8.81 -10.10
N LEU A 95 -1.55 -9.64 -9.25
CA LEU A 95 -2.17 -10.90 -8.81
C LEU A 95 -3.40 -10.62 -7.93
N ALA A 96 -3.36 -9.61 -7.07
CA ALA A 96 -4.50 -9.23 -6.23
C ALA A 96 -5.72 -8.81 -7.06
N VAL A 97 -5.52 -7.93 -8.05
CA VAL A 97 -6.60 -7.51 -8.98
C VAL A 97 -7.12 -8.70 -9.79
N LYS A 98 -6.23 -9.59 -10.25
CA LYS A 98 -6.64 -10.81 -10.95
C LYS A 98 -7.46 -11.74 -10.07
N ALA A 99 -7.10 -11.88 -8.78
CA ALA A 99 -7.80 -12.74 -7.83
C ALA A 99 -9.19 -12.18 -7.45
N ASN A 100 -9.31 -10.85 -7.29
CA ASN A 100 -10.58 -10.19 -7.04
C ASN A 100 -10.66 -8.82 -7.73
N PRO A 101 -11.18 -8.76 -8.97
CA PRO A 101 -11.37 -7.50 -9.68
C PRO A 101 -12.38 -6.54 -9.04
N GLY A 102 -13.18 -7.00 -8.07
CA GLY A 102 -14.12 -6.18 -7.31
C GLY A 102 -13.54 -5.61 -6.01
N SER A 103 -12.25 -5.74 -5.75
CA SER A 103 -11.60 -5.23 -4.54
C SER A 103 -10.99 -3.85 -4.77
N ALA A 104 -11.53 -2.83 -4.11
CA ALA A 104 -10.97 -1.49 -4.11
C ALA A 104 -9.51 -1.47 -3.61
N ASP A 105 -9.21 -2.25 -2.56
CA ASP A 105 -7.87 -2.34 -1.99
C ASP A 105 -6.87 -2.99 -2.94
N ALA A 106 -7.28 -3.97 -3.74
CA ALA A 106 -6.42 -4.59 -4.74
C ALA A 106 -6.04 -3.59 -5.84
N HIS A 107 -7.01 -2.84 -6.37
CA HIS A 107 -6.78 -1.79 -7.36
C HIS A 107 -5.92 -0.66 -6.79
N PHE A 108 -6.20 -0.21 -5.56
CA PHE A 108 -5.37 0.78 -4.87
C PHE A 108 -3.93 0.29 -4.68
N ALA A 109 -3.71 -0.93 -4.21
CA ALA A 109 -2.38 -1.49 -3.99
C ALA A 109 -1.58 -1.58 -5.30
N LEU A 110 -2.25 -1.99 -6.40
CA LEU A 110 -1.63 -1.99 -7.72
C LEU A 110 -1.27 -0.57 -8.18
N ALA A 111 -2.19 0.39 -8.07
CA ALA A 111 -1.94 1.78 -8.43
C ALA A 111 -0.75 2.38 -7.64
N LYS A 112 -0.70 2.14 -6.32
CA LYS A 112 0.41 2.55 -5.43
C LYS A 112 1.74 1.96 -5.90
N ALA A 113 1.78 0.66 -6.15
CA ALA A 113 2.99 -0.03 -6.61
C ALA A 113 3.47 0.49 -7.97
N LEU A 114 2.56 0.61 -8.95
CA LEU A 114 2.87 1.13 -10.28
C LEU A 114 3.38 2.58 -10.26
N GLY A 115 2.81 3.42 -9.39
CA GLY A 115 3.29 4.77 -9.16
C GLY A 115 4.76 4.80 -8.73
N ARG A 116 5.15 3.92 -7.78
CA ARG A 116 6.54 3.80 -7.31
C ARG A 116 7.47 3.23 -8.38
N VAL A 117 7.04 2.21 -9.10
CA VAL A 117 7.81 1.63 -10.23
C VAL A 117 8.06 2.68 -11.31
N ALA A 118 7.05 3.49 -11.65
CA ALA A 118 7.17 4.54 -12.67
C ALA A 118 8.33 5.51 -12.41
N LEU A 119 8.62 5.83 -11.15
CA LEU A 119 9.70 6.75 -10.79
C LEU A 119 11.08 6.26 -11.24
N SER A 120 11.28 4.95 -11.36
CA SER A 120 12.54 4.33 -11.80
C SER A 120 12.64 4.11 -13.32
N LYS A 121 11.59 4.42 -14.08
CA LYS A 121 11.50 4.13 -15.52
C LYS A 121 11.94 5.30 -16.40
N GLY A 122 12.29 4.98 -17.65
CA GLY A 122 12.50 5.98 -18.68
C GLY A 122 11.20 6.69 -19.11
N LYS A 123 11.31 7.84 -19.79
CA LYS A 123 10.18 8.73 -20.11
C LYS A 123 8.98 8.03 -20.76
N ARG A 124 9.22 7.16 -21.73
CA ARG A 124 8.15 6.44 -22.43
C ARG A 124 7.40 5.48 -21.52
N ASP A 125 8.13 4.75 -20.70
CA ASP A 125 7.51 3.80 -19.77
C ASP A 125 6.79 4.53 -18.63
N LYS A 126 7.33 5.66 -18.13
CA LYS A 126 6.62 6.53 -17.17
C LYS A 126 5.23 6.91 -17.67
N VAL A 127 5.09 7.28 -18.93
CA VAL A 127 3.80 7.63 -19.54
C VAL A 127 2.86 6.43 -19.56
N LYS A 128 3.36 5.26 -19.94
CA LYS A 128 2.57 4.02 -19.91
C LYS A 128 2.09 3.68 -18.49
N TYR A 129 3.00 3.73 -17.52
CA TYR A 129 2.64 3.46 -16.12
C TYR A 129 1.65 4.48 -15.58
N ALA A 130 1.80 5.76 -15.92
CA ALA A 130 0.87 6.81 -15.51
C ALA A 130 -0.56 6.55 -16.01
N GLY A 131 -0.73 6.04 -17.23
CA GLY A 131 -2.03 5.63 -17.76
C GLY A 131 -2.64 4.50 -16.93
N VAL A 132 -1.87 3.44 -16.66
CA VAL A 132 -2.37 2.31 -15.86
C VAL A 132 -2.68 2.74 -14.42
N VAL A 133 -1.84 3.58 -13.79
CA VAL A 133 -2.12 4.14 -12.45
C VAL A 133 -3.45 4.90 -12.44
N HIS A 134 -3.69 5.72 -13.47
CA HIS A 134 -4.95 6.44 -13.61
C HIS A 134 -6.15 5.50 -13.64
N ASP A 135 -6.10 4.47 -14.48
CA ASP A 135 -7.20 3.52 -14.64
C ASP A 135 -7.46 2.73 -13.33
N GLU A 136 -6.39 2.22 -12.70
CA GLU A 136 -6.51 1.43 -11.47
C GLU A 136 -7.02 2.27 -10.28
N VAL A 137 -6.57 3.52 -10.16
CA VAL A 137 -7.03 4.39 -9.06
C VAL A 137 -8.49 4.81 -9.26
N HIS A 138 -8.93 5.02 -10.49
CA HIS A 138 -10.32 5.31 -10.78
C HIS A 138 -11.22 4.10 -10.51
N GLU A 139 -10.76 2.89 -10.81
CA GLU A 139 -11.50 1.68 -10.46
C GLU A 139 -11.57 1.49 -8.93
N ALA A 140 -10.49 1.71 -8.20
CA ALA A 140 -10.50 1.70 -6.74
C ALA A 140 -11.54 2.67 -6.18
N LEU A 141 -11.59 3.91 -6.70
CA LEU A 141 -12.55 4.93 -6.26
C LEU A 141 -14.00 4.68 -6.72
N ARG A 142 -14.18 3.97 -7.83
CA ARG A 142 -15.50 3.52 -8.27
C ARG A 142 -16.06 2.46 -7.32
N LEU A 143 -15.21 1.56 -6.83
CA LEU A 143 -15.56 0.50 -5.88
C LEU A 143 -15.72 1.02 -4.45
N ASP A 144 -14.84 1.93 -4.03
CA ASP A 144 -14.89 2.62 -2.73
C ASP A 144 -14.46 4.08 -2.88
N SER A 145 -15.44 4.97 -2.99
CA SER A 145 -15.23 6.42 -3.14
C SER A 145 -14.61 7.11 -1.92
N LEU A 146 -14.51 6.40 -0.79
CA LEU A 146 -13.90 6.88 0.46
C LEU A 146 -12.52 6.28 0.71
N ASN A 147 -11.97 5.53 -0.22
CA ASN A 147 -10.60 5.01 -0.12
C ASN A 147 -9.59 6.16 -0.11
N ALA A 148 -9.14 6.54 1.09
CA ALA A 148 -8.21 7.67 1.28
C ALA A 148 -6.87 7.45 0.57
N GLY A 149 -6.37 6.21 0.53
CA GLY A 149 -5.15 5.86 -0.19
C GLY A 149 -5.29 6.06 -1.70
N ALA A 150 -6.41 5.67 -2.29
CA ALA A 150 -6.67 5.86 -3.71
C ALA A 150 -6.82 7.36 -4.05
N LEU A 151 -7.51 8.14 -3.21
CA LEU A 151 -7.57 9.60 -3.36
C LEU A 151 -6.18 10.24 -3.29
N HIS A 152 -5.34 9.80 -2.36
CA HIS A 152 -3.96 10.27 -2.26
C HIS A 152 -3.16 9.94 -3.53
N VAL A 153 -3.22 8.70 -4.04
CA VAL A 153 -2.54 8.31 -5.29
C VAL A 153 -3.02 9.15 -6.47
N LEU A 154 -4.32 9.42 -6.58
CA LEU A 154 -4.87 10.25 -7.66
C LEU A 154 -4.44 11.72 -7.53
N GLY A 155 -4.37 12.23 -6.31
CA GLY A 155 -3.83 13.58 -6.04
C GLY A 155 -2.36 13.69 -6.46
N MET A 156 -1.54 12.72 -6.07
CA MET A 156 -0.13 12.68 -6.44
C MET A 156 0.08 12.45 -7.95
N TRP A 157 -0.75 11.62 -8.60
CA TRP A 157 -0.73 11.46 -10.05
C TRP A 157 -0.91 12.80 -10.77
N ASN A 158 -1.89 13.62 -10.33
CA ASN A 158 -2.08 14.96 -10.86
C ASN A 158 -0.86 15.85 -10.62
N ALA A 159 -0.33 15.88 -9.39
CA ALA A 159 0.81 16.71 -9.02
C ALA A 159 2.09 16.35 -9.81
N GLU A 160 2.42 15.07 -9.93
CA GLU A 160 3.61 14.61 -10.65
C GLU A 160 3.58 14.99 -12.14
N ILE A 161 2.41 14.94 -12.78
CA ILE A 161 2.25 15.37 -14.16
C ILE A 161 2.38 16.90 -14.26
N MET A 162 1.82 17.64 -13.31
CA MET A 162 1.89 19.10 -13.31
C MET A 162 3.29 19.62 -13.00
N ARG A 163 4.14 18.86 -12.31
CA ARG A 163 5.58 19.16 -12.10
C ARG A 163 6.42 19.04 -13.35
N LEU A 164 5.95 18.30 -14.36
CA LEU A 164 6.62 18.26 -15.66
C LEU A 164 6.56 19.63 -16.32
N SER A 165 7.62 20.00 -17.06
CA SER A 165 7.59 21.22 -17.89
C SER A 165 6.48 21.16 -18.94
N GLY A 166 6.03 22.31 -19.43
CA GLY A 166 5.00 22.38 -20.46
C GLY A 166 5.36 21.58 -21.72
N PHE A 167 6.64 21.59 -22.12
CA PHE A 167 7.12 20.80 -23.24
C PHE A 167 7.07 19.29 -22.95
N GLU A 168 7.48 18.86 -21.76
CA GLU A 168 7.43 17.44 -21.40
C GLU A 168 5.99 16.92 -21.34
N ARG A 169 5.05 17.69 -20.78
CA ARG A 169 3.62 17.35 -20.80
C ARG A 169 3.08 17.24 -22.23
N TRP A 170 3.41 18.22 -23.09
CA TRP A 170 3.01 18.17 -24.48
C TRP A 170 3.57 16.94 -25.20
N ALA A 171 4.85 16.63 -25.02
CA ALA A 171 5.49 15.47 -25.62
C ALA A 171 4.89 14.16 -25.11
N ALA A 172 4.64 14.05 -23.80
CA ALA A 172 4.01 12.88 -23.19
C ALA A 172 2.61 12.62 -23.79
N ARG A 173 1.80 13.67 -23.93
CA ARG A 173 0.45 13.58 -24.49
C ARG A 173 0.42 13.22 -25.96
N ASN A 174 1.26 13.87 -26.76
CA ASN A 174 1.13 13.84 -28.21
C ASN A 174 2.07 12.85 -28.89
N LEU A 175 3.23 12.56 -28.30
CA LEU A 175 4.24 11.70 -28.91
C LEU A 175 4.37 10.33 -28.24
N LEU A 176 3.98 10.20 -26.98
CA LEU A 176 4.18 8.98 -26.20
C LEU A 176 2.88 8.24 -25.87
N GLY A 177 1.75 8.68 -26.40
CA GLY A 177 0.44 8.04 -26.22
C GLY A 177 -0.21 8.31 -24.86
N GLY A 178 0.22 9.35 -24.14
CA GLY A 178 -0.29 9.72 -22.82
C GLY A 178 -1.48 10.68 -22.88
N GLY A 179 -2.48 10.44 -23.72
CA GLY A 179 -3.65 11.34 -23.87
C GLY A 179 -4.33 11.67 -22.53
N VAL A 180 -4.49 10.68 -21.67
CA VAL A 180 -5.08 10.83 -20.32
C VAL A 180 -4.31 11.81 -19.43
N LEU A 181 -3.01 12.02 -19.64
CA LEU A 181 -2.22 13.00 -18.89
C LEU A 181 -2.70 14.44 -19.09
N GLY A 182 -3.55 14.67 -20.10
CA GLY A 182 -4.19 15.96 -20.33
C GLY A 182 -5.25 16.34 -19.31
N GLU A 183 -5.72 15.39 -18.50
CA GLU A 183 -6.72 15.62 -17.46
C GLU A 183 -6.09 16.15 -16.17
N ALA A 184 -4.76 15.99 -16.02
CA ALA A 184 -4.05 16.40 -14.83
C ALA A 184 -4.05 17.93 -14.68
N ASN A 185 -4.32 18.38 -13.45
CA ASN A 185 -4.28 19.79 -13.09
C ASN A 185 -4.04 19.96 -11.57
N TRP A 186 -3.58 21.15 -11.17
CA TRP A 186 -3.28 21.48 -9.77
C TRP A 186 -4.51 21.48 -8.86
N ASP A 187 -5.69 21.84 -9.36
CA ASP A 187 -6.91 21.87 -8.54
C ASP A 187 -7.35 20.46 -8.16
N ASN A 188 -7.24 19.51 -9.09
CA ASN A 188 -7.47 18.11 -8.81
C ASN A 188 -6.43 17.54 -7.83
N ALA A 189 -5.13 17.87 -8.01
CA ALA A 189 -4.09 17.44 -7.09
C ALA A 189 -4.42 17.87 -5.66
N GLN A 190 -4.71 19.14 -5.45
CA GLN A 190 -5.07 19.68 -4.15
C GLN A 190 -6.35 19.06 -3.59
N ARG A 191 -7.43 19.06 -4.35
CA ARG A 191 -8.74 18.57 -3.92
C ARG A 191 -8.71 17.12 -3.45
N TYR A 192 -8.03 16.24 -4.20
CA TYR A 192 -7.95 14.83 -3.84
C TYR A 192 -7.09 14.61 -2.60
N LEU A 193 -5.96 15.32 -2.46
CA LEU A 193 -5.13 15.25 -1.25
C LEU A 193 -5.82 15.86 -0.02
N GLU A 194 -6.52 16.99 -0.16
CA GLU A 194 -7.35 17.54 0.92
C GLU A 194 -8.41 16.54 1.36
N ARG A 195 -9.03 15.84 0.41
CA ARG A 195 -10.02 14.80 0.73
C ARG A 195 -9.37 13.62 1.43
N ALA A 196 -8.20 13.14 1.00
CA ALA A 196 -7.46 12.08 1.68
C ALA A 196 -7.12 12.47 3.13
N VAL A 197 -6.61 13.69 3.35
CA VAL A 197 -6.35 14.22 4.69
C VAL A 197 -7.62 14.34 5.53
N SER A 198 -8.75 14.69 4.93
CA SER A 198 -10.03 14.79 5.66
C SER A 198 -10.55 13.43 6.14
N LEU A 199 -10.26 12.36 5.41
CA LEU A 199 -10.64 10.99 5.76
C LEU A 199 -9.67 10.35 6.76
N GLU A 200 -8.37 10.59 6.59
CA GLU A 200 -7.31 10.08 7.46
C GLU A 200 -6.42 11.22 7.99
N PRO A 201 -6.92 12.03 8.94
CA PRO A 201 -6.23 13.26 9.38
C PRO A 201 -4.93 13.02 10.13
N SER A 202 -4.70 11.81 10.64
CA SER A 202 -3.47 11.40 11.32
C SER A 202 -2.41 10.79 10.38
N ARG A 203 -2.75 10.57 9.10
CA ARG A 203 -1.83 9.96 8.13
C ARG A 203 -0.78 10.97 7.69
N ILE A 204 0.47 10.77 8.11
CA ILE A 204 1.57 11.71 7.86
C ILE A 204 1.86 11.88 6.37
N THR A 205 1.85 10.79 5.59
CA THR A 205 2.09 10.86 4.14
C THR A 205 1.09 11.74 3.40
N HIS A 206 -0.21 11.68 3.77
CA HIS A 206 -1.23 12.51 3.11
C HIS A 206 -0.98 14.00 3.34
N ARG A 207 -0.63 14.38 4.57
CA ARG A 207 -0.30 15.77 4.91
C ARG A 207 1.01 16.23 4.27
N LEU A 208 2.02 15.36 4.25
CA LEU A 208 3.33 15.67 3.67
C LEU A 208 3.21 16.02 2.17
N ASP A 209 2.43 15.21 1.44
CA ASP A 209 2.25 15.40 0.01
C ASP A 209 1.29 16.56 -0.30
N LEU A 210 0.25 16.77 0.54
CA LEU A 210 -0.60 17.96 0.46
C LEU A 210 0.21 19.24 0.69
N ALA A 211 1.08 19.25 1.70
CA ALA A 211 1.98 20.38 1.96
C ALA A 211 2.90 20.65 0.75
N GLY A 212 3.40 19.59 0.12
CA GLY A 212 4.17 19.72 -1.11
C GLY A 212 3.38 20.37 -2.25
N VAL A 213 2.12 19.97 -2.44
CA VAL A 213 1.25 20.57 -3.47
C VAL A 213 0.92 22.04 -3.15
N TYR A 214 0.69 22.39 -1.89
CA TYR A 214 0.53 23.79 -1.52
C TYR A 214 1.79 24.61 -1.82
N ALA A 215 2.98 24.08 -1.50
CA ALA A 215 4.25 24.73 -1.82
C ALA A 215 4.46 24.90 -3.34
N ASP A 216 4.15 23.88 -4.14
CA ASP A 216 4.21 23.95 -5.60
C ASP A 216 3.26 25.01 -6.19
N ARG A 217 2.18 25.33 -5.46
CA ARG A 217 1.19 26.37 -5.81
C ARG A 217 1.48 27.71 -5.15
N GLU A 218 2.62 27.87 -4.51
CA GLU A 218 3.04 29.09 -3.80
C GLU A 218 2.13 29.46 -2.60
N ASP A 219 1.26 28.54 -2.13
CA ASP A 219 0.47 28.73 -0.90
C ASP A 219 1.31 28.31 0.33
N THR A 220 2.33 29.16 0.59
CA THR A 220 3.30 28.94 1.67
C THR A 220 2.63 28.82 3.05
N ALA A 221 1.53 29.55 3.27
CA ALA A 221 0.83 29.54 4.56
C ALA A 221 0.20 28.16 4.84
N LYS A 222 -0.52 27.58 3.86
CA LYS A 222 -1.10 26.27 4.00
C LYS A 222 -0.06 25.15 4.02
N ALA A 223 1.02 25.28 3.23
CA ALA A 223 2.13 24.33 3.27
C ALA A 223 2.74 24.26 4.68
N ARG A 224 3.00 25.40 5.28
CA ARG A 224 3.52 25.53 6.67
C ARG A 224 2.58 24.88 7.67
N GLU A 225 1.28 25.17 7.60
CA GLU A 225 0.26 24.56 8.48
C GLU A 225 0.33 23.04 8.47
N GLN A 226 0.41 22.43 7.29
CA GLN A 226 0.47 20.97 7.17
C GLN A 226 1.79 20.40 7.72
N TYR A 227 2.95 21.02 7.44
CA TYR A 227 4.23 20.57 7.99
C TYR A 227 4.27 20.69 9.52
N GLU A 228 3.75 21.76 10.09
CA GLU A 228 3.66 21.95 11.55
C GLU A 228 2.69 20.95 12.20
N ALA A 229 1.59 20.61 11.51
CA ALA A 229 0.67 19.57 11.97
C ALA A 229 1.36 18.19 12.04
N ILE A 230 2.19 17.84 11.05
CA ILE A 230 2.95 16.57 11.02
C ILE A 230 3.85 16.44 12.26
N ALA A 231 4.50 17.52 12.71
CA ALA A 231 5.37 17.47 13.88
C ALA A 231 4.63 16.99 15.15
N LYS A 232 3.34 17.28 15.27
CA LYS A 232 2.50 16.97 16.43
C LYS A 232 1.87 15.57 16.38
N LEU A 233 1.83 14.94 15.21
CA LEU A 233 1.23 13.61 15.05
C LEU A 233 2.09 12.52 15.70
N PRO A 234 1.48 11.45 16.24
CA PRO A 234 2.22 10.27 16.68
C PRO A 234 2.84 9.54 15.49
N VAL A 235 3.86 8.73 15.77
CA VAL A 235 4.41 7.76 14.80
C VAL A 235 3.48 6.54 14.80
N ALA A 236 2.73 6.37 13.73
CA ALA A 236 1.81 5.24 13.53
C ALA A 236 2.35 4.23 12.50
N ASP A 237 2.93 4.71 11.41
CA ASP A 237 3.45 3.88 10.34
C ASP A 237 4.98 3.71 10.39
N TYR A 238 5.46 2.68 9.70
CA TYR A 238 6.88 2.33 9.63
C TYR A 238 7.75 3.49 9.14
N ASN A 239 7.32 4.20 8.11
CA ASN A 239 8.07 5.27 7.47
C ASN A 239 7.86 6.65 8.11
N ASP A 240 6.96 6.80 9.07
CA ASP A 240 6.63 8.08 9.70
C ASP A 240 7.82 8.83 10.30
N PRO A 241 8.80 8.18 10.96
CA PRO A 241 9.96 8.90 11.48
C PRO A 241 10.72 9.63 10.36
N ARG A 242 10.84 9.00 9.19
CA ARG A 242 11.51 9.60 8.04
C ARG A 242 10.68 10.69 7.39
N TYR A 243 9.38 10.50 7.31
CA TYR A 243 8.47 11.53 6.80
C TYR A 243 8.44 12.78 7.69
N LYS A 244 8.53 12.63 9.02
CA LYS A 244 8.67 13.76 9.94
C LYS A 244 9.95 14.55 9.71
N GLN A 245 11.08 13.85 9.51
CA GLN A 245 12.34 14.51 9.15
C GLN A 245 12.22 15.31 7.85
N LEU A 246 11.61 14.72 6.81
CA LEU A 246 11.36 15.41 5.54
C LEU A 246 10.45 16.63 5.71
N ALA A 247 9.41 16.53 6.55
CA ALA A 247 8.53 17.66 6.84
C ALA A 247 9.30 18.81 7.52
N GLU A 248 10.16 18.51 8.50
CA GLU A 248 11.01 19.50 9.15
C GLU A 248 11.99 20.17 8.18
N GLU A 249 12.62 19.38 7.31
CA GLU A 249 13.55 19.88 6.29
C GLU A 249 12.85 20.83 5.33
N ARG A 250 11.67 20.43 4.83
CA ARG A 250 10.85 21.25 3.92
C ARG A 250 10.31 22.51 4.60
N LEU A 251 9.90 22.42 5.87
CA LEU A 251 9.44 23.57 6.65
C LEU A 251 10.54 24.63 6.81
N ARG A 252 11.78 24.20 7.05
CA ARG A 252 12.95 25.11 7.13
C ARG A 252 13.29 25.78 5.81
N SER A 253 13.06 25.12 4.70
CA SER A 253 13.31 25.67 3.35
C SER A 253 12.13 26.45 2.76
N LEU A 254 11.02 26.53 3.47
CA LEU A 254 9.82 27.21 3.02
C LEU A 254 9.97 28.73 3.28
N HIS A 255 10.13 29.50 2.21
CA HIS A 255 10.33 30.97 2.24
C HIS A 255 9.06 31.73 1.93
#